data_58b35aaecdd5bf1b2a318e6e44eef65b
#
_entry.id   58b35aaecdd5bf1b2a318e6e44eef65b
#
_cell.length_a   1.000
_cell.length_b   1.000
_cell.length_c   1.000
_cell.angle_alpha   90.00
_cell.angle_beta   90.00
_cell.angle_gamma   90.00
#
_symmetry.space_group_name_H-M   'P 1'
#
loop_
_entity.id
_entity.type
_entity.pdbx_description
1 polymer ?
#
loop_
_entity_poly.entity_id
_entity_poly.type
_entity_poly.pdbx_seq_one_letter_code
_entity_poly.pdbx_strand_id
1 'polypeptide(L)'
;MTHYDQFFIGFEDLVNKLHNKAGVNFPPYNIYRETDTKYGIELAIAGYSNDEISVSLGNGVLEVTVNKKSEDSKKYVHKGISSRSFSRTFTVAETIEVSKATYEDGVLKLTLENKVPETKKVKTIPVA
;
A
#
# COMPACT_ATOMS: atom_id res chain seq x y z
N MET A 1 -11.94 6.67 -12.17
CA MET A 1 -10.64 7.15 -11.65
C MET A 1 -9.98 8.09 -12.66
N THR A 2 -9.51 9.22 -12.20
CA THR A 2 -8.83 10.18 -13.07
C THR A 2 -7.38 9.77 -13.28
N HIS A 3 -6.73 10.35 -14.32
CA HIS A 3 -5.29 10.15 -14.50
C HIS A 3 -4.48 10.62 -13.31
N TYR A 4 -5.01 11.59 -12.58
CA TYR A 4 -4.36 12.18 -11.44
C TYR A 4 -4.22 11.17 -10.30
N ASP A 5 -5.25 10.37 -10.07
CA ASP A 5 -5.22 9.34 -9.04
C ASP A 5 -4.19 8.26 -9.36
N GLN A 6 -4.12 7.86 -10.62
CA GLN A 6 -3.13 6.87 -11.06
C GLN A 6 -1.70 7.37 -10.91
N PHE A 7 -1.51 8.67 -11.00
CA PHE A 7 -0.21 9.28 -10.82
C PHE A 7 0.25 9.24 -9.38
N PHE A 8 -0.68 9.39 -8.42
CA PHE A 8 -0.34 9.41 -7.01
C PHE A 8 -0.08 8.04 -6.42
N ILE A 9 -0.79 7.02 -6.91
CA ILE A 9 -0.68 5.66 -6.40
C ILE A 9 -0.78 4.72 -7.60
N GLY A 10 0.07 3.72 -7.66
CA GLY A 10 -0.04 2.68 -8.66
C GLY A 10 1.14 2.55 -9.60
N PHE A 11 2.00 3.54 -9.67
CA PHE A 11 3.20 3.43 -10.50
C PHE A 11 4.03 2.22 -10.09
N GLU A 12 4.05 1.93 -8.80
CA GLU A 12 4.75 0.78 -8.24
C GLU A 12 4.26 -0.54 -8.83
N ASP A 13 2.95 -0.65 -9.07
CA ASP A 13 2.40 -1.88 -9.62
C ASP A 13 2.95 -2.18 -11.01
N LEU A 14 3.12 -1.14 -11.83
CA LEU A 14 3.72 -1.30 -13.14
C LEU A 14 5.17 -1.74 -13.04
N VAL A 15 5.94 -1.14 -12.13
CA VAL A 15 7.33 -1.50 -11.90
C VAL A 15 7.44 -2.94 -11.42
N ASN A 16 6.58 -3.34 -10.50
CA ASN A 16 6.56 -4.71 -9.99
C ASN A 16 6.26 -5.73 -11.08
N LYS A 17 5.35 -5.40 -11.99
CA LYS A 17 5.03 -6.28 -13.11
C LYS A 17 6.21 -6.46 -14.05
N LEU A 18 7.00 -5.41 -14.23
CA LEU A 18 8.19 -5.48 -15.07
C LEU A 18 9.31 -6.30 -14.44
N HIS A 19 9.42 -6.26 -13.11
CA HIS A 19 10.49 -6.94 -12.38
C HIS A 19 10.10 -8.34 -11.92
N ASN A 20 8.83 -8.60 -11.72
CA ASN A 20 8.36 -9.88 -11.20
C ASN A 20 8.04 -10.84 -12.34
N LYS A 21 9.06 -11.50 -12.85
CA LYS A 21 8.94 -12.43 -13.97
C LYS A 21 8.08 -13.66 -13.66
N ALA A 22 7.90 -13.99 -12.39
CA ALA A 22 7.11 -15.15 -12.01
C ALA A 22 5.61 -14.88 -11.99
N GLY A 23 5.19 -13.64 -12.22
CA GLY A 23 3.79 -13.27 -12.21
C GLY A 23 3.11 -13.40 -10.85
N VAL A 24 3.90 -13.44 -9.79
CA VAL A 24 3.38 -13.57 -8.43
C VAL A 24 3.05 -12.18 -7.90
N ASN A 25 1.75 -11.85 -7.92
CA ASN A 25 1.23 -10.62 -7.32
C ASN A 25 0.77 -10.91 -5.90
N PHE A 26 1.72 -11.07 -5.00
CA PHE A 26 1.39 -11.30 -3.60
C PHE A 26 1.84 -10.12 -2.76
N PRO A 27 1.01 -9.64 -1.85
CA PRO A 27 -0.38 -10.06 -1.65
C PRO A 27 -1.34 -9.39 -2.63
N PRO A 28 -2.53 -9.96 -2.85
CA PRO A 28 -3.58 -9.26 -3.59
C PRO A 28 -3.93 -7.97 -2.86
N TYR A 29 -4.21 -6.92 -3.63
CA TYR A 29 -4.53 -5.64 -3.03
C TYR A 29 -5.54 -4.87 -3.87
N ASN A 30 -6.22 -3.94 -3.22
CA ASN A 30 -7.10 -2.99 -3.86
C ASN A 30 -6.64 -1.58 -3.51
N ILE A 31 -6.78 -0.67 -4.45
CA ILE A 31 -6.60 0.75 -4.20
C ILE A 31 -7.91 1.43 -4.62
N TYR A 32 -8.46 2.25 -3.74
CA TYR A 32 -9.69 2.96 -4.04
C TYR A 32 -9.62 4.40 -3.55
N ARG A 33 -10.41 5.24 -4.15
CA ARG A 33 -10.54 6.64 -3.74
C ARG A 33 -11.81 6.80 -2.94
N GLU A 34 -11.68 7.30 -1.72
CA GLU A 34 -12.80 7.52 -0.83
C GLU A 34 -13.38 8.93 -1.00
N THR A 35 -12.49 9.94 -1.06
CA THR A 35 -12.83 11.32 -1.36
C THR A 35 -11.77 11.90 -2.28
N ASP A 36 -11.89 13.18 -2.63
CA ASP A 36 -10.90 13.83 -3.48
C ASP A 36 -9.48 13.81 -2.89
N THR A 37 -9.37 13.70 -1.58
CA THR A 37 -8.08 13.73 -0.88
C THR A 37 -7.77 12.46 -0.11
N LYS A 38 -8.72 11.52 -0.02
CA LYS A 38 -8.54 10.30 0.75
C LYS A 38 -8.58 9.07 -0.12
N TYR A 39 -7.63 8.17 0.12
CA TYR A 39 -7.48 6.92 -0.61
C TYR A 39 -7.37 5.77 0.38
N GLY A 40 -7.73 4.59 -0.07
CA GLY A 40 -7.56 3.38 0.71
C GLY A 40 -6.74 2.36 -0.06
N ILE A 41 -5.91 1.63 0.68
CA ILE A 41 -5.21 0.45 0.16
C ILE A 41 -5.58 -0.71 1.06
N GLU A 42 -6.02 -1.80 0.46
CA GLU A 42 -6.38 -3.01 1.16
C GLU A 42 -5.50 -4.14 0.67
N LEU A 43 -4.87 -4.86 1.61
CA LEU A 43 -4.04 -6.01 1.26
C LEU A 43 -4.61 -7.25 1.94
N ALA A 44 -4.81 -8.31 1.17
CA ALA A 44 -5.31 -9.57 1.71
C ALA A 44 -4.13 -10.39 2.22
N ILE A 45 -3.94 -10.38 3.55
CA ILE A 45 -2.79 -11.03 4.20
C ILE A 45 -3.23 -11.83 5.44
N ALA A 46 -4.18 -12.73 5.24
CA ALA A 46 -4.64 -13.60 6.32
C ALA A 46 -3.50 -14.52 6.80
N GLY A 47 -3.53 -14.85 8.07
CA GLY A 47 -2.59 -15.81 8.63
C GLY A 47 -1.36 -15.19 9.29
N TYR A 48 -1.25 -13.88 9.31
CA TYR A 48 -0.16 -13.17 9.99
C TYR A 48 -0.70 -12.49 11.24
N SER A 49 0.17 -12.27 12.22
CA SER A 49 -0.21 -11.53 13.42
C SER A 49 0.16 -10.05 13.27
N ASN A 50 -0.50 -9.19 14.05
CA ASN A 50 -0.26 -7.75 13.98
C ASN A 50 1.21 -7.38 14.18
N ASP A 51 1.89 -8.08 15.07
CA ASP A 51 3.29 -7.77 15.39
C ASP A 51 4.27 -8.23 14.29
N GLU A 52 3.79 -8.99 13.31
CA GLU A 52 4.59 -9.37 12.15
C GLU A 52 4.49 -8.36 11.01
N ILE A 53 3.55 -7.42 11.09
CA ILE A 53 3.26 -6.45 10.04
C ILE A 53 3.83 -5.09 10.42
N SER A 54 4.57 -4.48 9.52
CA SER A 54 5.04 -3.10 9.70
C SER A 54 4.79 -2.29 8.44
N VAL A 55 4.43 -1.02 8.65
CA VAL A 55 4.13 -0.08 7.59
C VAL A 55 5.01 1.14 7.78
N SER A 56 5.68 1.56 6.75
CA SER A 56 6.52 2.76 6.79
C SER A 56 6.26 3.63 5.57
N LEU A 57 6.45 4.93 5.74
CA LEU A 57 6.28 5.90 4.68
C LEU A 57 7.42 6.90 4.75
N GLY A 58 8.13 7.06 3.65
CA GLY A 58 9.20 8.04 3.57
C GLY A 58 9.65 8.25 2.14
N ASN A 59 9.98 9.48 1.80
CA ASN A 59 10.52 9.84 0.49
C ASN A 59 9.64 9.37 -0.69
N GLY A 60 8.33 9.45 -0.51
CA GLY A 60 7.39 9.05 -1.55
C GLY A 60 7.25 7.55 -1.72
N VAL A 61 7.71 6.76 -0.76
CA VAL A 61 7.59 5.30 -0.79
C VAL A 61 6.83 4.81 0.43
N LEU A 62 5.73 4.14 0.18
CA LEU A 62 4.95 3.45 1.21
C LEU A 62 5.34 1.98 1.15
N GLU A 63 5.87 1.46 2.26
CA GLU A 63 6.32 0.07 2.33
C GLU A 63 5.54 -0.70 3.37
N VAL A 64 5.04 -1.85 2.96
CA VAL A 64 4.42 -2.83 3.85
C VAL A 64 5.35 -4.03 3.92
N THR A 65 5.86 -4.31 5.11
CA THR A 65 6.77 -5.43 5.33
C THR A 65 6.13 -6.38 6.32
N VAL A 66 6.15 -7.65 6.00
CA VAL A 66 5.65 -8.70 6.87
C VAL A 66 6.77 -9.70 7.12
N ASN A 67 7.15 -9.82 8.39
CA ASN A 67 8.21 -10.75 8.82
C ASN A 67 7.57 -11.88 9.58
N LYS A 68 7.50 -13.05 8.97
CA LYS A 68 6.97 -14.24 9.62
C LYS A 68 7.97 -14.72 10.68
N LYS A 69 7.54 -14.67 11.94
CA LYS A 69 8.43 -14.92 13.08
C LYS A 69 8.63 -16.39 13.40
N SER A 70 7.68 -17.24 13.04
CA SER A 70 7.77 -18.66 13.34
C SER A 70 7.48 -19.47 12.09
N GLU A 71 8.24 -20.55 11.92
CA GLU A 71 8.01 -21.48 10.85
C GLU A 71 6.92 -22.47 11.23
N ASP A 72 6.14 -22.86 10.24
CA ASP A 72 5.09 -23.85 10.41
C ASP A 72 5.71 -25.23 10.31
N SER A 73 5.50 -26.05 11.35
CA SER A 73 6.02 -27.41 11.39
C SER A 73 5.14 -28.44 10.70
N LYS A 74 4.02 -28.01 10.14
CA LYS A 74 3.06 -28.92 9.49
C LYS A 74 3.62 -29.48 8.20
N LYS A 75 3.28 -30.74 7.93
CA LYS A 75 3.57 -31.37 6.63
C LYS A 75 2.34 -31.27 5.76
N TYR A 76 2.41 -30.41 4.76
CA TYR A 76 1.24 -30.15 3.91
C TYR A 76 1.12 -31.18 2.80
N VAL A 77 -0.08 -31.65 2.59
CA VAL A 77 -0.44 -32.38 1.38
C VAL A 77 -0.64 -31.40 0.23
N HIS A 78 -1.21 -30.24 0.54
CA HIS A 78 -1.34 -29.11 -0.38
C HIS A 78 -1.16 -27.82 0.39
N LYS A 79 -0.39 -26.90 -0.14
CA LYS A 79 -0.19 -25.60 0.49
C LYS A 79 -0.51 -24.48 -0.50
N GLY A 80 -1.67 -23.86 -0.32
CA GLY A 80 -2.11 -22.75 -1.17
C GLY A 80 -2.06 -21.39 -0.49
N ILE A 81 -1.88 -21.36 0.83
CA ILE A 81 -1.81 -20.11 1.58
C ILE A 81 -0.35 -19.79 1.87
N SER A 82 0.09 -18.62 1.43
CA SER A 82 1.46 -18.18 1.69
C SER A 82 1.62 -17.82 3.16
N SER A 83 2.74 -18.28 3.75
CA SER A 83 3.11 -17.95 5.13
C SER A 83 4.54 -17.43 5.23
N ARG A 84 5.07 -16.94 4.14
CA ARG A 84 6.46 -16.44 4.07
C ARG A 84 6.50 -14.95 4.33
N SER A 85 7.69 -14.48 4.69
CA SER A 85 7.94 -13.04 4.82
C SER A 85 7.95 -12.39 3.43
N PHE A 86 7.50 -11.15 3.36
CA PHE A 86 7.48 -10.40 2.12
C PHE A 86 7.53 -8.90 2.38
N SER A 87 7.78 -8.15 1.33
CA SER A 87 7.74 -6.70 1.35
C SER A 87 7.03 -6.23 0.10
N ARG A 88 6.17 -5.23 0.25
CA ARG A 88 5.48 -4.61 -0.87
C ARG A 88 5.61 -3.10 -0.77
N THR A 89 5.94 -2.45 -1.88
CA THR A 89 6.13 -1.01 -1.91
C THR A 89 5.15 -0.37 -2.88
N PHE A 90 4.76 0.85 -2.55
CA PHE A 90 3.93 1.69 -3.41
C PHE A 90 4.58 3.06 -3.52
N THR A 91 4.71 3.55 -4.74
CA THR A 91 5.17 4.91 -4.96
C THR A 91 3.99 5.86 -4.82
N VAL A 92 4.12 6.84 -3.96
CA VAL A 92 3.07 7.80 -3.67
C VAL A 92 3.62 9.21 -3.77
N ALA A 93 2.74 10.19 -3.89
CA ALA A 93 3.16 11.59 -3.88
C ALA A 93 3.71 11.96 -2.50
N GLU A 94 4.63 12.89 -2.46
CA GLU A 94 5.25 13.32 -1.20
C GLU A 94 4.27 13.95 -0.23
N THR A 95 3.13 14.41 -0.74
CA THR A 95 2.06 15.01 0.09
C THR A 95 1.14 13.98 0.71
N ILE A 96 1.33 12.69 0.41
CA ILE A 96 0.52 11.61 0.97
C ILE A 96 1.00 11.31 2.40
N GLU A 97 0.03 11.16 3.29
CA GLU A 97 0.26 10.69 4.66
C GLU A 97 -0.64 9.51 4.96
N VAL A 98 -0.18 8.61 5.81
CA VAL A 98 -0.99 7.50 6.29
C VAL A 98 -1.71 7.98 7.54
N SER A 99 -3.03 8.13 7.46
CA SER A 99 -3.82 8.60 8.59
C SER A 99 -4.29 7.47 9.50
N LYS A 100 -4.38 6.25 8.97
CA LYS A 100 -4.86 5.11 9.74
C LYS A 100 -4.37 3.82 9.11
N ALA A 101 -4.04 2.85 9.96
CA ALA A 101 -3.73 1.49 9.54
C ALA A 101 -4.44 0.52 10.48
N THR A 102 -5.20 -0.42 9.91
CA THR A 102 -5.91 -1.43 10.69
C THR A 102 -5.72 -2.80 10.04
N TYR A 103 -5.73 -3.82 10.87
CA TYR A 103 -5.67 -5.20 10.40
C TYR A 103 -6.82 -5.98 11.03
N GLU A 104 -7.83 -6.30 10.23
CA GLU A 104 -9.02 -7.01 10.66
C GLU A 104 -9.45 -7.99 9.58
N ASP A 105 -9.94 -9.14 10.00
CA ASP A 105 -10.50 -10.14 9.10
C ASP A 105 -9.52 -10.57 7.99
N GLY A 106 -8.24 -10.55 8.31
CA GLY A 106 -7.21 -10.93 7.34
C GLY A 106 -6.87 -9.86 6.31
N VAL A 107 -7.41 -8.65 6.48
CA VAL A 107 -7.17 -7.55 5.55
C VAL A 107 -6.48 -6.41 6.26
N LEU A 108 -5.34 -6.00 5.74
CA LEU A 108 -4.66 -4.80 6.19
C LEU A 108 -5.22 -3.62 5.40
N LYS A 109 -5.79 -2.65 6.10
CA LYS A 109 -6.35 -1.45 5.48
C LYS A 109 -5.53 -0.24 5.86
N LEU A 110 -5.08 0.48 4.85
CA LEU A 110 -4.33 1.71 5.01
C LEU A 110 -5.18 2.85 4.47
N THR A 111 -5.40 3.87 5.30
CA THR A 111 -6.08 5.09 4.86
C THR A 111 -5.02 6.14 4.60
N LEU A 112 -5.00 6.64 3.38
CA LEU A 112 -4.03 7.64 2.94
C LEU A 112 -4.76 8.96 2.73
N GLU A 113 -4.09 10.04 3.06
CA GLU A 113 -4.64 11.37 2.83
C GLU A 113 -3.62 12.22 2.10
N ASN A 114 -4.07 12.86 1.03
CA ASN A 114 -3.23 13.77 0.27
C ASN A 114 -3.35 15.16 0.89
N LYS A 115 -2.31 15.56 1.61
CA LYS A 115 -2.25 16.86 2.27
C LYS A 115 -1.38 17.79 1.48
N VAL A 116 -2.03 18.68 0.71
CA VAL A 116 -1.30 19.69 -0.04
C VAL A 116 -0.99 20.85 0.88
N PRO A 117 0.30 21.17 1.14
CA PRO A 117 0.65 22.28 1.98
C PRO A 117 0.07 23.59 1.46
N GLU A 118 -0.33 24.47 2.37
CA GLU A 118 -0.93 25.76 2.01
C GLU A 118 -0.02 26.55 1.06
N THR A 119 1.28 26.48 1.27
CA THR A 119 2.27 27.19 0.45
C THR A 119 2.36 26.65 -0.98
N LYS A 120 1.84 25.45 -1.25
CA LYS A 120 1.87 24.84 -2.57
C LYS A 120 0.56 24.92 -3.31
N LYS A 121 -0.46 25.51 -2.72
CA LYS A 121 -1.74 25.67 -3.38
C LYS A 121 -1.64 26.74 -4.45
N VAL A 122 -2.38 26.52 -5.54
CA VAL A 122 -2.48 27.52 -6.60
C VAL A 122 -3.19 28.76 -6.05
N LYS A 123 -2.57 29.91 -6.26
CA LYS A 123 -3.14 31.17 -5.83
C LYS A 123 -3.57 31.96 -7.05
N THR A 124 -4.76 32.56 -6.96
CA THR A 124 -5.24 33.47 -7.99
C THR A 124 -4.57 34.83 -7.77
N ILE A 125 -3.93 35.33 -8.83
CA ILE A 125 -3.26 36.61 -8.77
C ILE A 125 -4.15 37.64 -9.47
N PRO A 126 -4.65 38.66 -8.74
CA PRO A 126 -5.49 39.68 -9.39
C PRO A 126 -4.65 40.52 -10.35
N VAL A 127 -5.27 40.81 -11.49
CA VAL A 127 -4.66 41.68 -12.50
C VAL A 127 -5.20 43.08 -12.32
N ALA A 128 -4.30 44.01 -12.10
CA ALA A 128 -4.67 45.40 -11.92
C ALA A 128 -4.88 46.12 -13.25
#